data_33447ead9fd4a8fa6ed5f1a2768568d2
#
_entry.id   33447ead9fd4a8fa6ed5f1a2768568d2
#
_cell.length_a   1.000
_cell.length_b   1.000
_cell.length_c   1.000
_cell.angle_alpha   90.00
_cell.angle_beta   90.00
_cell.angle_gamma   90.00
#
_symmetry.space_group_name_H-M   'P 1'
#
loop_
_entity.id
_entity.type
_entity.pdbx_description
1 polymer ?
#
loop_
_entity_poly.entity_id
_entity_poly.type
_entity_poly.pdbx_seq_one_letter_code
_entity_poly.pdbx_strand_id
1 'polypeptide(L)'
;MTPSSSRVLFVSACLCLLTFGIVLTTLGSVLPSVMERFGIDKASGGALLLLMTFGILVGALVFGPVVDHRGYKSILLGAIALIIIGLEGVAFAPSLGWLRVAVFLIGFGGGIINGGANALVSDISGEERGPRLNLLGVFFGVGAMGVPFLIALFTNRFSHAALIGGVGALVIVPLVVVASASFPPPKQDQGFPLADAGRLLRDPVMLLMGLMLFLESGVEITVGGWTSTFVTEELAVAERSALILLSLYWAGMMLARLAIGTVLSKVPPFRILYTCLVIALAGAALLLTTRSVSLAALGVFSLGVGFAAMFPTVLGFIGTRFTALSGTAFSAAITMALLGGMLFPYSAGVLGERFGMRGSFLIVPAALVMLGVLLTVLSRALRAPRS
;
A
#
# COMPACT_ATOMS: atom_id res chain seq x y z
N MET A 1 -17.28 -13.82 23.19
CA MET A 1 -17.97 -12.93 22.21
C MET A 1 -19.09 -13.72 21.55
N THR A 2 -20.25 -13.10 21.32
CA THR A 2 -21.30 -13.74 20.53
C THR A 2 -20.90 -13.84 19.05
N PRO A 3 -21.36 -14.87 18.30
CA PRO A 3 -21.04 -15.00 16.86
C PRO A 3 -21.41 -13.77 16.03
N SER A 4 -22.47 -13.07 16.42
CA SER A 4 -22.91 -11.82 15.79
C SER A 4 -21.90 -10.68 15.99
N SER A 5 -21.34 -10.53 17.19
CA SER A 5 -20.33 -9.51 17.52
C SER A 5 -19.04 -9.73 16.71
N SER A 6 -18.58 -10.98 16.56
CA SER A 6 -17.38 -11.32 15.79
C SER A 6 -17.52 -10.98 14.29
N ARG A 7 -18.72 -11.20 13.71
CA ARG A 7 -18.99 -10.84 12.30
C ARG A 7 -18.94 -9.35 12.06
N VAL A 8 -19.54 -8.55 12.95
CA VAL A 8 -19.53 -7.07 12.81
C VAL A 8 -18.11 -6.53 12.94
N LEU A 9 -17.30 -7.04 13.86
CA LEU A 9 -15.89 -6.67 14.00
C LEU A 9 -15.08 -7.02 12.75
N PHE A 10 -15.31 -8.19 12.17
CA PHE A 10 -14.64 -8.59 10.95
C PHE A 10 -15.03 -7.70 9.77
N VAL A 11 -16.32 -7.38 9.59
CA VAL A 11 -16.78 -6.42 8.57
C VAL A 11 -16.17 -5.04 8.80
N SER A 12 -16.09 -4.57 10.05
CA SER A 12 -15.42 -3.31 10.39
C SER A 12 -13.96 -3.30 9.94
N ALA A 13 -13.22 -4.39 10.18
CA ALA A 13 -11.85 -4.53 9.74
C ALA A 13 -11.73 -4.56 8.19
N CYS A 14 -12.64 -5.25 7.50
CA CYS A 14 -12.70 -5.27 6.04
C CYS A 14 -12.92 -3.86 5.46
N LEU A 15 -13.83 -3.09 6.05
CA LEU A 15 -14.09 -1.71 5.63
C LEU A 15 -12.91 -0.77 5.95
N CYS A 16 -12.20 -1.00 7.05
CA CYS A 16 -10.95 -0.29 7.34
C CYS A 16 -9.89 -0.56 6.26
N LEU A 17 -9.69 -1.82 5.84
CA LEU A 17 -8.73 -2.15 4.78
C LEU A 17 -9.17 -1.62 3.40
N LEU A 18 -10.46 -1.62 3.10
CA LEU A 18 -11.00 -0.95 1.92
C LEU A 18 -10.65 0.54 1.96
N THR A 19 -10.85 1.20 3.11
CA THR A 19 -10.47 2.62 3.30
C THR A 19 -8.97 2.83 3.17
N PHE A 20 -8.13 1.89 3.63
CA PHE A 20 -6.68 1.98 3.40
C PHE A 20 -6.32 1.88 1.92
N GLY A 21 -7.01 1.03 1.15
CA GLY A 21 -6.90 0.99 -0.31
C GLY A 21 -7.24 2.34 -0.95
N ILE A 22 -8.32 2.98 -0.50
CA ILE A 22 -8.70 4.34 -0.92
C ILE A 22 -7.56 5.32 -0.62
N VAL A 23 -7.04 5.33 0.60
CA VAL A 23 -5.93 6.22 1.02
C VAL A 23 -4.74 6.09 0.08
N LEU A 24 -4.29 4.87 -0.16
CA LEU A 24 -3.05 4.63 -0.90
C LEU A 24 -3.13 5.08 -2.36
N THR A 25 -4.31 5.04 -2.97
CA THR A 25 -4.48 5.29 -4.40
C THR A 25 -5.03 6.66 -4.75
N THR A 26 -5.65 7.36 -3.79
CA THR A 26 -6.28 8.67 -4.06
C THR A 26 -5.27 9.66 -4.62
N LEU A 27 -4.12 9.83 -3.97
CA LEU A 27 -3.13 10.82 -4.42
C LEU A 27 -2.58 10.50 -5.81
N GLY A 28 -2.21 9.24 -6.10
CA GLY A 28 -1.74 8.82 -7.42
C GLY A 28 -2.80 8.98 -8.52
N SER A 29 -4.09 8.84 -8.16
CA SER A 29 -5.20 9.04 -9.11
C SER A 29 -5.38 10.49 -9.52
N VAL A 30 -5.12 11.44 -8.63
CA VAL A 30 -5.36 12.88 -8.87
C VAL A 30 -4.07 13.69 -8.99
N LEU A 31 -2.91 13.06 -8.96
CA LEU A 31 -1.62 13.73 -8.94
C LEU A 31 -1.41 14.67 -10.14
N PRO A 32 -1.74 14.28 -11.40
CA PRO A 32 -1.63 15.19 -12.54
C PRO A 32 -2.46 16.47 -12.34
N SER A 33 -3.72 16.33 -11.94
CA SER A 33 -4.63 17.46 -11.71
C SER A 33 -4.21 18.34 -10.53
N VAL A 34 -3.63 17.72 -9.48
CA VAL A 34 -3.04 18.45 -8.35
C VAL A 34 -1.83 19.25 -8.77
N MET A 35 -0.92 18.66 -9.57
CA MET A 35 0.25 19.37 -10.09
C MET A 35 -0.16 20.55 -10.96
N GLU A 36 -1.12 20.38 -11.86
CA GLU A 36 -1.66 21.44 -12.69
C GLU A 36 -2.31 22.56 -11.87
N ARG A 37 -3.21 22.18 -10.93
CA ARG A 37 -3.95 23.14 -10.09
C ARG A 37 -3.07 24.05 -9.26
N PHE A 38 -1.97 23.51 -8.71
CA PHE A 38 -1.05 24.26 -7.84
C PHE A 38 0.20 24.76 -8.55
N GLY A 39 0.36 24.47 -9.86
CA GLY A 39 1.53 24.88 -10.64
C GLY A 39 2.82 24.29 -10.07
N ILE A 40 2.80 23.05 -9.56
CA ILE A 40 3.96 22.38 -8.97
C ILE A 40 4.58 21.37 -9.94
N ASP A 41 5.89 21.21 -9.82
CA ASP A 41 6.68 20.28 -10.60
C ASP A 41 6.56 18.81 -10.11
N LYS A 42 7.14 17.88 -10.87
CA LYS A 42 7.13 16.45 -10.51
C LYS A 42 7.91 16.17 -9.23
N ALA A 43 8.95 16.91 -8.93
CA ALA A 43 9.70 16.77 -7.68
C ALA A 43 8.80 17.10 -6.48
N SER A 44 8.01 18.16 -6.57
CA SER A 44 6.99 18.54 -5.56
C SER A 44 5.85 17.51 -5.49
N GLY A 45 5.42 16.97 -6.62
CA GLY A 45 4.46 15.85 -6.68
C GLY A 45 4.98 14.61 -5.96
N GLY A 46 6.23 14.24 -6.20
CA GLY A 46 6.92 13.17 -5.48
C GLY A 46 7.04 13.44 -3.97
N ALA A 47 7.26 14.70 -3.57
CA ALA A 47 7.27 15.10 -2.17
C ALA A 47 5.91 14.94 -1.48
N LEU A 48 4.79 15.10 -2.21
CA LEU A 48 3.46 14.78 -1.67
C LEU A 48 3.29 13.28 -1.43
N LEU A 49 3.75 12.41 -2.34
CA LEU A 49 3.73 10.95 -2.15
C LEU A 49 4.61 10.53 -0.97
N LEU A 50 5.80 11.13 -0.84
CA LEU A 50 6.67 10.93 0.33
C LEU A 50 5.97 11.33 1.61
N LEU A 51 5.33 12.49 1.66
CA LEU A 51 4.64 13.01 2.83
C LEU A 51 3.45 12.13 3.24
N MET A 52 2.70 11.60 2.27
CA MET A 52 1.62 10.64 2.53
C MET A 52 2.19 9.36 3.17
N THR A 53 3.24 8.80 2.59
CA THR A 53 3.87 7.57 3.11
C THR A 53 4.54 7.80 4.47
N PHE A 54 5.10 8.99 4.69
CA PHE A 54 5.59 9.41 6.01
C PHE A 54 4.46 9.47 7.03
N GLY A 55 3.30 10.00 6.64
CA GLY A 55 2.09 9.94 7.48
C GLY A 55 1.72 8.50 7.83
N ILE A 56 1.74 7.57 6.85
CA ILE A 56 1.46 6.14 7.08
C ILE A 56 2.45 5.56 8.10
N LEU A 57 3.74 5.88 7.98
CA LEU A 57 4.77 5.41 8.92
C LEU A 57 4.49 5.92 10.33
N VAL A 58 4.24 7.22 10.50
CA VAL A 58 3.96 7.81 11.82
C VAL A 58 2.67 7.22 12.41
N GLY A 59 1.62 7.07 11.61
CA GLY A 59 0.36 6.46 12.03
C GLY A 59 0.54 5.01 12.50
N ALA A 60 1.31 4.22 11.77
CA ALA A 60 1.61 2.84 12.14
C ALA A 60 2.42 2.74 13.45
N LEU A 61 3.35 3.66 13.69
CA LEU A 61 4.12 3.72 14.94
C LEU A 61 3.27 4.15 16.14
N VAL A 62 2.34 5.08 15.93
CA VAL A 62 1.43 5.58 16.99
C VAL A 62 0.35 4.56 17.34
N PHE A 63 -0.05 3.71 16.37
CA PHE A 63 -1.14 2.74 16.56
C PHE A 63 -0.91 1.83 17.76
N GLY A 64 0.25 1.16 17.87
CA GLY A 64 0.54 0.18 18.93
C GLY A 64 0.34 0.73 20.33
N PRO A 65 1.08 1.75 20.76
CA PRO A 65 0.94 2.33 22.10
C PRO A 65 -0.48 2.85 22.40
N VAL A 66 -1.17 3.42 21.42
CA VAL A 66 -2.50 3.99 21.65
C VAL A 66 -3.58 2.91 21.74
N VAL A 67 -3.50 1.83 20.93
CA VAL A 67 -4.50 0.75 21.00
C VAL A 67 -4.44 0.01 22.33
N ASP A 68 -3.26 -0.16 22.89
CA ASP A 68 -3.08 -0.83 24.19
C ASP A 68 -3.74 -0.05 25.33
N HIS A 69 -3.68 1.29 25.30
CA HIS A 69 -4.30 2.16 26.32
C HIS A 69 -5.78 2.47 26.06
N ARG A 70 -6.17 2.78 24.82
CA ARG A 70 -7.51 3.28 24.48
C ARG A 70 -8.40 2.29 23.77
N GLY A 71 -7.86 1.11 23.38
CA GLY A 71 -8.55 0.08 22.62
C GLY A 71 -8.77 0.44 21.15
N TYR A 72 -9.24 -0.55 20.40
CA TYR A 72 -9.42 -0.44 18.94
C TYR A 72 -10.42 0.64 18.51
N LYS A 73 -11.57 0.74 19.21
CA LYS A 73 -12.70 1.56 18.76
C LYS A 73 -12.33 3.03 18.61
N SER A 74 -11.76 3.62 19.67
CA SER A 74 -11.42 5.05 19.72
C SER A 74 -10.37 5.44 18.68
N ILE A 75 -9.34 4.61 18.52
CA ILE A 75 -8.25 4.91 17.59
C ILE A 75 -8.68 4.73 16.12
N LEU A 76 -9.49 3.71 15.80
CA LEU A 76 -10.01 3.50 14.45
C LEU A 76 -10.99 4.61 14.05
N LEU A 77 -11.90 5.02 14.94
CA LEU A 77 -12.81 6.14 14.68
C LEU A 77 -12.04 7.45 14.44
N GLY A 78 -11.06 7.76 15.28
CA GLY A 78 -10.22 8.94 15.11
C GLY A 78 -9.45 8.90 13.78
N ALA A 79 -8.89 7.76 13.41
CA ALA A 79 -8.16 7.58 12.17
C ALA A 79 -9.05 7.74 10.92
N ILE A 80 -10.25 7.13 10.91
CA ILE A 80 -11.20 7.27 9.82
C ILE A 80 -11.68 8.72 9.69
N ALA A 81 -11.94 9.40 10.81
CA ALA A 81 -12.29 10.83 10.81
C ALA A 81 -11.16 11.70 10.21
N LEU A 82 -9.90 11.43 10.57
CA LEU A 82 -8.74 12.13 9.99
C LEU A 82 -8.60 11.89 8.49
N ILE A 83 -8.91 10.68 8.01
CA ILE A 83 -8.91 10.36 6.58
C ILE A 83 -10.01 11.16 5.86
N ILE A 84 -11.22 11.23 6.40
CA ILE A 84 -12.31 12.05 5.83
C ILE A 84 -11.89 13.51 5.76
N ILE A 85 -11.41 14.09 6.88
CA ILE A 85 -10.94 15.48 6.94
C ILE A 85 -9.81 15.70 5.92
N GLY A 86 -8.90 14.75 5.78
CA GLY A 86 -7.80 14.83 4.82
C GLY A 86 -8.28 14.76 3.37
N LEU A 87 -9.22 13.86 3.02
CA LEU A 87 -9.79 13.75 1.68
C LEU A 87 -10.54 15.03 1.29
N GLU A 88 -11.39 15.57 2.18
CA GLU A 88 -12.05 16.86 1.98
C GLU A 88 -11.01 17.99 1.91
N GLY A 89 -9.96 17.91 2.73
CA GLY A 89 -8.84 18.85 2.69
C GLY A 89 -8.11 18.85 1.35
N VAL A 90 -7.90 17.70 0.70
CA VAL A 90 -7.33 17.60 -0.67
C VAL A 90 -8.31 18.15 -1.70
N ALA A 91 -9.59 17.82 -1.60
CA ALA A 91 -10.63 18.28 -2.51
C ALA A 91 -10.70 19.81 -2.56
N PHE A 92 -10.71 20.46 -1.40
CA PHE A 92 -10.96 21.89 -1.24
C PHE A 92 -9.74 22.69 -0.78
N ALA A 93 -8.52 22.17 -0.93
CA ALA A 93 -7.28 22.83 -0.51
C ALA A 93 -7.17 24.27 -1.11
N PRO A 94 -7.09 25.32 -0.29
CA PRO A 94 -6.93 26.69 -0.79
C PRO A 94 -5.46 27.02 -1.13
N SER A 95 -4.52 26.23 -0.64
CA SER A 95 -3.08 26.45 -0.83
C SER A 95 -2.29 25.13 -0.77
N LEU A 96 -1.06 25.14 -1.29
CA LEU A 96 -0.17 24.00 -1.24
C LEU A 96 0.18 23.59 0.20
N GLY A 97 0.30 24.56 1.12
CA GLY A 97 0.53 24.27 2.54
C GLY A 97 -0.61 23.47 3.17
N TRP A 98 -1.85 23.87 2.88
CA TRP A 98 -3.04 23.15 3.32
C TRP A 98 -3.10 21.74 2.72
N LEU A 99 -2.82 21.62 1.40
CA LEU A 99 -2.78 20.33 0.72
C LEU A 99 -1.77 19.39 1.38
N ARG A 100 -0.59 19.86 1.75
CA ARG A 100 0.43 19.06 2.45
C ARG A 100 -0.08 18.52 3.78
N VAL A 101 -0.75 19.35 4.57
CA VAL A 101 -1.36 18.92 5.83
C VAL A 101 -2.44 17.86 5.57
N ALA A 102 -3.31 18.08 4.60
CA ALA A 102 -4.36 17.14 4.25
C ALA A 102 -3.80 15.77 3.80
N VAL A 103 -2.79 15.77 2.95
CA VAL A 103 -2.09 14.56 2.48
C VAL A 103 -1.43 13.81 3.64
N PHE A 104 -0.79 14.51 4.58
CA PHE A 104 -0.24 13.90 5.78
C PHE A 104 -1.33 13.26 6.65
N LEU A 105 -2.47 13.93 6.86
CA LEU A 105 -3.60 13.40 7.65
C LEU A 105 -4.19 12.12 7.04
N ILE A 106 -4.34 12.08 5.71
CA ILE A 106 -4.77 10.87 4.99
C ILE A 106 -3.79 9.72 5.27
N GLY A 107 -2.49 9.98 5.12
CA GLY A 107 -1.46 8.97 5.38
C GLY A 107 -1.45 8.51 6.83
N PHE A 108 -1.50 9.44 7.80
CA PHE A 108 -1.48 9.15 9.22
C PHE A 108 -2.67 8.27 9.65
N GLY A 109 -3.88 8.65 9.23
CA GLY A 109 -5.07 7.82 9.44
C GLY A 109 -4.94 6.46 8.76
N GLY A 110 -4.41 6.44 7.53
CA GLY A 110 -4.16 5.20 6.77
C GLY A 110 -3.24 4.22 7.48
N GLY A 111 -2.15 4.71 8.06
CA GLY A 111 -1.22 3.88 8.83
C GLY A 111 -1.88 3.24 10.06
N ILE A 112 -2.68 4.02 10.78
CA ILE A 112 -3.44 3.53 11.95
C ILE A 112 -4.44 2.44 11.54
N ILE A 113 -5.27 2.69 10.52
CA ILE A 113 -6.30 1.71 10.13
C ILE A 113 -5.71 0.44 9.54
N ASN A 114 -4.60 0.53 8.81
CA ASN A 114 -3.90 -0.65 8.30
C ASN A 114 -3.39 -1.55 9.44
N GLY A 115 -2.67 -0.98 10.39
CA GLY A 115 -2.21 -1.70 11.59
C GLY A 115 -3.39 -2.24 12.40
N GLY A 116 -4.38 -1.39 12.66
CA GLY A 116 -5.54 -1.70 13.50
C GLY A 116 -6.42 -2.81 12.94
N ALA A 117 -6.72 -2.81 11.65
CA ALA A 117 -7.55 -3.84 11.04
C ALA A 117 -6.86 -5.21 11.02
N ASN A 118 -5.55 -5.25 10.68
CA ASN A 118 -4.78 -6.49 10.70
C ASN A 118 -4.64 -7.07 12.13
N ALA A 119 -4.37 -6.21 13.11
CA ALA A 119 -4.28 -6.62 14.51
C ALA A 119 -5.64 -7.12 15.04
N LEU A 120 -6.72 -6.40 14.78
CA LEU A 120 -8.06 -6.78 15.19
C LEU A 120 -8.45 -8.16 14.63
N VAL A 121 -8.25 -8.40 13.33
CA VAL A 121 -8.56 -9.71 12.73
C VAL A 121 -7.66 -10.80 13.28
N SER A 122 -6.40 -10.52 13.55
CA SER A 122 -5.51 -11.48 14.22
C SER A 122 -6.01 -11.89 15.59
N ASP A 123 -6.57 -10.94 16.35
CA ASP A 123 -7.07 -11.18 17.71
C ASP A 123 -8.37 -11.95 17.77
N ILE A 124 -9.29 -11.74 16.80
CA ILE A 124 -10.63 -12.33 16.84
C ILE A 124 -10.77 -13.63 16.03
N SER A 125 -9.75 -14.04 15.27
CA SER A 125 -9.92 -15.09 14.27
C SER A 125 -9.42 -16.48 14.69
N GLY A 126 -8.65 -16.62 15.76
CA GLY A 126 -8.13 -17.93 16.21
C GLY A 126 -7.47 -18.72 15.05
N GLU A 127 -7.96 -19.93 14.80
CA GLU A 127 -7.46 -20.82 13.74
C GLU A 127 -7.77 -20.32 12.32
N GLU A 128 -8.82 -19.50 12.13
CA GLU A 128 -9.18 -18.91 10.83
C GLU A 128 -8.38 -17.65 10.48
N ARG A 129 -7.33 -17.31 11.23
CA ARG A 129 -6.54 -16.09 11.05
C ARG A 129 -6.01 -15.93 9.63
N GLY A 130 -5.41 -16.96 9.05
CA GLY A 130 -4.83 -16.91 7.71
C GLY A 130 -5.87 -16.58 6.62
N PRO A 131 -6.94 -17.36 6.47
CA PRO A 131 -8.02 -17.08 5.51
C PRO A 131 -8.64 -15.68 5.68
N ARG A 132 -8.86 -15.25 6.91
CA ARG A 132 -9.46 -13.94 7.18
C ARG A 132 -8.53 -12.77 6.86
N LEU A 133 -7.22 -12.89 7.11
CA LEU A 133 -6.25 -11.88 6.69
C LEU A 133 -6.12 -11.79 5.16
N ASN A 134 -6.22 -12.92 4.45
CA ASN A 134 -6.28 -12.93 2.99
C ASN A 134 -7.52 -12.17 2.47
N LEU A 135 -8.68 -12.36 3.10
CA LEU A 135 -9.90 -11.66 2.72
C LEU A 135 -9.80 -10.15 2.98
N LEU A 136 -9.10 -9.71 4.03
CA LEU A 136 -8.76 -8.29 4.20
C LEU A 136 -8.00 -7.73 3.00
N GLY A 137 -7.05 -8.48 2.45
CA GLY A 137 -6.30 -8.07 1.26
C GLY A 137 -7.18 -7.88 0.03
N VAL A 138 -8.29 -8.61 -0.09
CA VAL A 138 -9.29 -8.40 -1.15
C VAL A 138 -9.99 -7.07 -0.99
N PHE A 139 -10.44 -6.73 0.22
CA PHE A 139 -11.08 -5.45 0.50
C PHE A 139 -10.13 -4.27 0.26
N PHE A 140 -8.87 -4.41 0.64
CA PHE A 140 -7.83 -3.44 0.25
C PHE A 140 -7.79 -3.26 -1.27
N GLY A 141 -7.73 -4.36 -2.04
CA GLY A 141 -7.70 -4.33 -3.49
C GLY A 141 -8.94 -3.66 -4.10
N VAL A 142 -10.14 -3.92 -3.54
CA VAL A 142 -11.39 -3.26 -3.97
C VAL A 142 -11.30 -1.75 -3.76
N GLY A 143 -10.80 -1.28 -2.61
CA GLY A 143 -10.61 0.13 -2.34
C GLY A 143 -9.58 0.76 -3.28
N ALA A 144 -8.45 0.08 -3.48
CA ALA A 144 -7.35 0.56 -4.29
C ALA A 144 -7.70 0.64 -5.79
N MET A 145 -8.37 -0.37 -6.33
CA MET A 145 -8.86 -0.37 -7.70
C MET A 145 -10.04 0.61 -7.87
N GLY A 146 -10.90 0.68 -6.85
CA GLY A 146 -12.17 1.39 -6.92
C GLY A 146 -12.01 2.90 -7.10
N VAL A 147 -11.05 3.54 -6.43
CA VAL A 147 -10.86 5.00 -6.51
C VAL A 147 -10.55 5.46 -7.92
N PRO A 148 -9.45 5.01 -8.58
CA PRO A 148 -9.17 5.46 -9.93
C PRO A 148 -10.28 5.07 -10.91
N PHE A 149 -10.93 3.92 -10.72
CA PHE A 149 -12.06 3.51 -11.56
C PHE A 149 -13.27 4.44 -11.42
N LEU A 150 -13.67 4.78 -10.19
CA LEU A 150 -14.78 5.70 -9.95
C LEU A 150 -14.49 7.10 -10.50
N ILE A 151 -13.28 7.62 -10.27
CA ILE A 151 -12.87 8.90 -10.85
C ILE A 151 -12.94 8.82 -12.38
N ALA A 152 -12.43 7.75 -13.01
CA ALA A 152 -12.50 7.57 -14.46
C ALA A 152 -13.93 7.56 -15.02
N LEU A 153 -14.90 6.98 -14.30
CA LEU A 153 -16.30 6.94 -14.72
C LEU A 153 -16.96 8.31 -14.73
N PHE A 154 -16.57 9.19 -13.81
CA PHE A 154 -17.27 10.42 -13.53
C PHE A 154 -16.48 11.70 -13.85
N THR A 155 -15.21 11.59 -14.26
CA THR A 155 -14.33 12.74 -14.54
C THR A 155 -14.87 13.69 -15.60
N ASN A 156 -15.70 13.20 -16.54
CA ASN A 156 -16.35 14.04 -17.56
C ASN A 156 -17.64 14.74 -17.07
N ARG A 157 -18.11 14.43 -15.85
CA ARG A 157 -19.39 14.95 -15.31
C ARG A 157 -19.21 15.84 -14.08
N PHE A 158 -18.15 15.59 -13.31
CA PHE A 158 -17.90 16.24 -12.03
C PHE A 158 -16.47 16.78 -11.97
N SER A 159 -16.28 17.84 -11.22
CA SER A 159 -14.94 18.38 -10.94
C SER A 159 -14.12 17.41 -10.07
N HIS A 160 -12.80 17.48 -10.13
CA HIS A 160 -11.92 16.68 -9.28
C HIS A 160 -12.22 16.88 -7.79
N ALA A 161 -12.52 18.12 -7.38
CA ALA A 161 -12.93 18.40 -5.99
C ALA A 161 -14.20 17.64 -5.60
N ALA A 162 -15.22 17.61 -6.45
CA ALA A 162 -16.44 16.86 -6.19
C ALA A 162 -16.21 15.35 -6.16
N LEU A 163 -15.31 14.82 -7.01
CA LEU A 163 -14.98 13.40 -7.03
C LEU A 163 -14.22 12.98 -5.79
N ILE A 164 -13.19 13.74 -5.37
CA ILE A 164 -12.43 13.46 -4.15
C ILE A 164 -13.31 13.61 -2.91
N GLY A 165 -14.12 14.67 -2.81
CA GLY A 165 -15.09 14.85 -1.72
C GLY A 165 -16.14 13.73 -1.70
N GLY A 166 -16.57 13.24 -2.88
CA GLY A 166 -17.44 12.06 -2.98
C GLY A 166 -16.78 10.80 -2.43
N VAL A 167 -15.48 10.60 -2.68
CA VAL A 167 -14.70 9.51 -2.08
C VAL A 167 -14.62 9.69 -0.56
N GLY A 168 -14.39 10.92 -0.06
CA GLY A 168 -14.43 11.24 1.36
C GLY A 168 -15.80 10.91 2.00
N ALA A 169 -16.89 11.23 1.32
CA ALA A 169 -18.24 10.88 1.75
C ALA A 169 -18.48 9.36 1.83
N LEU A 170 -17.92 8.56 0.90
CA LEU A 170 -18.01 7.10 0.97
C LEU A 170 -17.32 6.54 2.22
N VAL A 171 -16.26 7.18 2.72
CA VAL A 171 -15.55 6.77 3.94
C VAL A 171 -16.39 7.00 5.21
N ILE A 172 -17.52 7.73 5.13
CA ILE A 172 -18.48 7.81 6.24
C ILE A 172 -19.11 6.45 6.56
N VAL A 173 -19.27 5.57 5.56
CA VAL A 173 -19.83 4.22 5.77
C VAL A 173 -18.96 3.40 6.73
N PRO A 174 -17.64 3.22 6.52
CA PRO A 174 -16.76 2.61 7.52
C PRO A 174 -16.83 3.28 8.89
N LEU A 175 -16.88 4.61 8.95
CA LEU A 175 -16.99 5.34 10.22
C LEU A 175 -18.24 4.91 11.01
N VAL A 176 -19.40 4.90 10.38
CA VAL A 176 -20.68 4.52 11.01
C VAL A 176 -20.66 3.06 11.45
N VAL A 177 -20.15 2.15 10.63
CA VAL A 177 -20.07 0.72 10.96
C VAL A 177 -19.14 0.49 12.16
N VAL A 178 -17.96 1.11 12.19
CA VAL A 178 -17.03 1.04 13.32
C VAL A 178 -17.64 1.67 14.58
N ALA A 179 -18.37 2.79 14.45
CA ALA A 179 -19.03 3.45 15.57
C ALA A 179 -20.11 2.56 16.21
N SER A 180 -20.88 1.82 15.39
CA SER A 180 -21.93 0.92 15.84
C SER A 180 -21.41 -0.40 16.45
N ALA A 181 -20.16 -0.80 16.15
CA ALA A 181 -19.59 -2.06 16.62
C ALA A 181 -19.13 -1.99 18.08
N SER A 182 -19.24 -3.13 18.77
CA SER A 182 -18.73 -3.33 20.13
C SER A 182 -17.38 -4.03 20.07
N PHE A 183 -16.32 -3.32 20.46
CA PHE A 183 -14.94 -3.81 20.42
C PHE A 183 -14.52 -4.45 21.75
N PRO A 184 -13.51 -5.35 21.75
CA PRO A 184 -12.92 -5.86 22.98
C PRO A 184 -12.25 -4.73 23.78
N PRO A 185 -12.15 -4.88 25.12
CA PRO A 185 -11.46 -3.91 25.96
C PRO A 185 -9.97 -3.80 25.58
N PRO A 186 -9.29 -2.70 25.95
CA PRO A 186 -7.86 -2.53 25.74
C PRO A 186 -7.06 -3.69 26.34
N LYS A 187 -5.96 -4.07 25.69
CA LYS A 187 -4.98 -5.02 26.22
C LYS A 187 -4.04 -4.28 27.18
N GLN A 188 -3.54 -5.02 28.19
CA GLN A 188 -2.48 -4.46 29.05
C GLN A 188 -1.19 -4.22 28.26
N ASP A 189 -0.45 -3.17 28.64
CA ASP A 189 0.79 -2.74 27.99
C ASP A 189 1.78 -3.90 27.82
N GLN A 190 2.05 -4.26 26.58
CA GLN A 190 3.23 -5.01 26.22
C GLN A 190 4.25 -3.99 25.71
N GLY A 191 5.17 -3.56 26.58
CA GLY A 191 6.19 -2.57 26.23
C GLY A 191 6.95 -2.95 24.95
N PHE A 192 7.36 -1.94 24.17
CA PHE A 192 8.14 -2.16 22.95
C PHE A 192 9.61 -2.44 23.32
N PRO A 193 10.16 -3.63 23.04
CA PRO A 193 11.53 -4.00 23.42
C PRO A 193 12.57 -3.37 22.47
N LEU A 194 12.93 -2.11 22.66
CA LEU A 194 13.91 -1.37 21.84
C LEU A 194 15.27 -2.08 21.72
N ALA A 195 15.72 -2.75 22.80
CA ALA A 195 16.99 -3.49 22.80
C ALA A 195 16.96 -4.67 21.82
N ASP A 196 15.84 -5.36 21.68
CA ASP A 196 15.67 -6.50 20.80
C ASP A 196 15.55 -6.06 19.33
N ALA A 197 14.98 -4.86 19.06
CA ALA A 197 14.98 -4.27 17.74
C ALA A 197 16.41 -4.03 17.22
N GLY A 198 17.30 -3.55 18.07
CA GLY A 198 18.72 -3.35 17.73
C GLY A 198 19.48 -4.63 17.39
N ARG A 199 19.12 -5.76 18.03
CA ARG A 199 19.69 -7.08 17.70
C ARG A 199 19.18 -7.62 16.37
N LEU A 200 17.88 -7.48 16.10
CA LEU A 200 17.24 -7.89 14.84
C LEU A 200 17.83 -7.16 13.63
N LEU A 201 18.07 -5.86 13.76
CA LEU A 201 18.66 -5.04 12.68
C LEU A 201 20.15 -5.39 12.41
N ARG A 202 20.77 -6.27 13.21
CA ARG A 202 22.12 -6.81 12.96
C ARG A 202 22.10 -8.20 12.34
N ASP A 203 20.93 -8.88 12.32
CA ASP A 203 20.82 -10.20 11.64
C ASP A 203 20.86 -9.99 10.11
N PRO A 204 21.81 -10.60 9.39
CA PRO A 204 21.97 -10.39 7.96
C PRO A 204 20.76 -10.87 7.15
N VAL A 205 20.02 -11.88 7.62
CA VAL A 205 18.83 -12.39 6.95
C VAL A 205 17.66 -11.42 7.17
N MET A 206 17.56 -10.80 8.36
CA MET A 206 16.59 -9.75 8.62
C MET A 206 16.82 -8.53 7.73
N LEU A 207 18.09 -8.09 7.63
CA LEU A 207 18.44 -6.97 6.74
C LEU A 207 18.15 -7.28 5.28
N LEU A 208 18.45 -8.51 4.83
CA LEU A 208 18.17 -8.97 3.47
C LEU A 208 16.67 -8.91 3.17
N MET A 209 15.83 -9.47 4.06
CA MET A 209 14.37 -9.43 3.89
C MET A 209 13.82 -8.01 3.98
N GLY A 210 14.35 -7.19 4.89
CA GLY A 210 13.97 -5.78 4.99
C GLY A 210 14.33 -4.97 3.74
N LEU A 211 15.53 -5.21 3.16
CA LEU A 211 15.94 -4.57 1.91
C LEU A 211 15.06 -5.01 0.72
N MET A 212 14.65 -6.28 0.70
CA MET A 212 13.69 -6.75 -0.31
C MET A 212 12.36 -6.01 -0.20
N LEU A 213 11.83 -5.82 1.01
CA LEU A 213 10.60 -5.07 1.24
C LEU A 213 10.76 -3.57 0.95
N PHE A 214 11.93 -3.00 1.24
CA PHE A 214 12.28 -1.62 0.88
C PHE A 214 12.19 -1.40 -0.65
N LEU A 215 12.81 -2.27 -1.43
CA LEU A 215 12.78 -2.18 -2.90
C LEU A 215 11.39 -2.42 -3.45
N GLU A 216 10.72 -3.47 -2.98
CA GLU A 216 9.39 -3.86 -3.44
C GLU A 216 8.35 -2.77 -3.16
N SER A 217 8.24 -2.33 -1.90
CA SER A 217 7.30 -1.27 -1.52
C SER A 217 7.62 0.05 -2.21
N GLY A 218 8.92 0.33 -2.42
CA GLY A 218 9.39 1.47 -3.19
C GLY A 218 8.85 1.47 -4.61
N VAL A 219 9.01 0.38 -5.36
CA VAL A 219 8.53 0.31 -6.75
C VAL A 219 7.01 0.15 -6.83
N GLU A 220 6.36 -0.57 -5.89
CA GLU A 220 4.91 -0.69 -5.82
C GLU A 220 4.25 0.69 -5.70
N ILE A 221 4.69 1.50 -4.72
CA ILE A 221 4.14 2.84 -4.49
C ILE A 221 4.52 3.80 -5.63
N THR A 222 5.69 3.64 -6.24
CA THR A 222 6.07 4.43 -7.43
C THR A 222 5.14 4.15 -8.59
N VAL A 223 4.88 2.90 -8.92
CA VAL A 223 3.95 2.53 -10.00
C VAL A 223 2.54 3.01 -9.65
N GLY A 224 2.04 2.75 -8.44
CA GLY A 224 0.72 3.21 -8.00
C GLY A 224 0.56 4.73 -8.00
N GLY A 225 1.61 5.46 -7.66
CA GLY A 225 1.60 6.93 -7.57
C GLY A 225 1.78 7.66 -8.90
N TRP A 226 2.57 7.08 -9.82
CA TRP A 226 2.99 7.78 -11.03
C TRP A 226 2.43 7.21 -12.34
N THR A 227 1.72 6.07 -12.34
CA THR A 227 1.20 5.45 -13.57
C THR A 227 0.27 6.39 -14.33
N SER A 228 -0.64 7.11 -13.67
CA SER A 228 -1.54 8.04 -14.36
C SER A 228 -0.75 9.16 -15.06
N THR A 229 0.23 9.76 -14.38
CA THR A 229 1.12 10.78 -14.96
C THR A 229 1.93 10.21 -16.13
N PHE A 230 2.54 9.03 -15.93
CA PHE A 230 3.34 8.36 -16.96
C PHE A 230 2.56 8.15 -18.27
N VAL A 231 1.37 7.54 -18.18
CA VAL A 231 0.61 7.22 -19.40
C VAL A 231 -0.01 8.46 -20.05
N THR A 232 -0.36 9.48 -19.26
CA THR A 232 -0.85 10.75 -19.80
C THR A 232 0.27 11.46 -20.58
N GLU A 233 1.48 11.56 -20.04
CA GLU A 233 2.58 12.24 -20.68
C GLU A 233 3.20 11.44 -21.85
N GLU A 234 3.43 10.14 -21.66
CA GLU A 234 4.20 9.33 -22.62
C GLU A 234 3.36 8.70 -23.73
N LEU A 235 2.06 8.51 -23.50
CA LEU A 235 1.14 7.94 -24.47
C LEU A 235 0.09 8.95 -24.95
N ALA A 236 0.10 10.18 -24.43
CA ALA A 236 -0.85 11.25 -24.74
C ALA A 236 -2.32 10.80 -24.64
N VAL A 237 -2.63 9.97 -23.64
CA VAL A 237 -4.00 9.48 -23.41
C VAL A 237 -4.77 10.45 -22.53
N ALA A 238 -6.11 10.49 -22.74
CA ALA A 238 -7.01 11.23 -21.86
C ALA A 238 -6.95 10.70 -20.42
N GLU A 239 -7.17 11.56 -19.46
CA GLU A 239 -7.19 11.26 -18.01
C GLU A 239 -8.02 10.03 -17.68
N ARG A 240 -9.23 9.91 -18.27
CA ARG A 240 -10.08 8.73 -18.08
C ARG A 240 -9.35 7.42 -18.40
N SER A 241 -8.62 7.35 -19.51
CA SER A 241 -7.87 6.18 -19.91
C SER A 241 -6.71 5.90 -18.97
N ALA A 242 -6.01 6.95 -18.52
CA ALA A 242 -4.92 6.83 -17.56
C ALA A 242 -5.39 6.25 -16.23
N LEU A 243 -6.54 6.70 -15.73
CA LEU A 243 -7.14 6.19 -14.50
C LEU A 243 -7.64 4.74 -14.64
N ILE A 244 -8.15 4.34 -15.82
CA ILE A 244 -8.49 2.94 -16.10
C ILE A 244 -7.22 2.07 -16.06
N LEU A 245 -6.11 2.52 -16.64
CA LEU A 245 -4.86 1.78 -16.59
C LEU A 245 -4.35 1.63 -15.14
N LEU A 246 -4.43 2.68 -14.34
CA LEU A 246 -4.10 2.61 -12.91
C LEU A 246 -5.02 1.62 -12.15
N SER A 247 -6.31 1.59 -12.50
CA SER A 247 -7.25 0.60 -11.93
C SER A 247 -6.86 -0.83 -12.31
N LEU A 248 -6.40 -1.05 -13.54
CA LEU A 248 -5.92 -2.37 -14.00
C LEU A 248 -4.68 -2.85 -13.24
N TYR A 249 -3.77 -1.94 -12.85
CA TYR A 249 -2.65 -2.27 -11.98
C TYR A 249 -3.12 -2.90 -10.65
N TRP A 250 -4.03 -2.23 -9.96
CA TRP A 250 -4.57 -2.72 -8.69
C TRP A 250 -5.46 -3.94 -8.85
N ALA A 251 -6.21 -4.03 -9.96
CA ALA A 251 -6.97 -5.24 -10.32
C ALA A 251 -6.05 -6.45 -10.52
N GLY A 252 -4.96 -6.28 -11.26
CA GLY A 252 -3.95 -7.33 -11.46
C GLY A 252 -3.39 -7.84 -10.13
N MET A 253 -3.03 -6.93 -9.23
CA MET A 253 -2.54 -7.28 -7.89
C MET A 253 -3.59 -8.03 -7.07
N MET A 254 -4.83 -7.53 -7.04
CA MET A 254 -5.92 -8.15 -6.28
C MET A 254 -6.22 -9.57 -6.81
N LEU A 255 -6.37 -9.73 -8.12
CA LEU A 255 -6.67 -11.04 -8.73
C LEU A 255 -5.54 -12.05 -8.52
N ALA A 256 -4.28 -11.60 -8.63
CA ALA A 256 -3.14 -12.46 -8.36
C ALA A 256 -3.06 -12.87 -6.88
N ARG A 257 -3.32 -11.97 -5.93
CA ARG A 257 -3.40 -12.31 -4.49
C ARG A 257 -4.49 -13.35 -4.22
N LEU A 258 -5.66 -13.20 -4.83
CA LEU A 258 -6.73 -14.21 -4.75
C LEU A 258 -6.29 -15.56 -5.31
N ALA A 259 -5.68 -15.59 -6.50
CA ALA A 259 -5.20 -16.82 -7.13
C ALA A 259 -4.10 -17.49 -6.28
N ILE A 260 -3.17 -16.73 -5.70
CA ILE A 260 -2.11 -17.24 -4.83
C ILE A 260 -2.72 -17.83 -3.55
N GLY A 261 -3.65 -17.14 -2.92
CA GLY A 261 -4.27 -17.59 -1.67
C GLY A 261 -5.17 -18.83 -1.82
N THR A 262 -5.76 -19.05 -2.99
CA THR A 262 -6.73 -20.12 -3.23
C THR A 262 -6.14 -21.25 -4.09
N VAL A 263 -5.79 -20.96 -5.33
CA VAL A 263 -5.39 -21.96 -6.33
C VAL A 263 -3.92 -22.38 -6.17
N LEU A 264 -3.05 -21.40 -5.89
CA LEU A 264 -1.60 -21.60 -5.83
C LEU A 264 -1.08 -21.84 -4.40
N SER A 265 -1.95 -22.04 -3.42
CA SER A 265 -1.58 -22.26 -2.01
C SER A 265 -0.67 -23.46 -1.77
N LYS A 266 -0.67 -24.45 -2.69
CA LYS A 266 0.19 -25.63 -2.64
C LYS A 266 1.51 -25.47 -3.41
N VAL A 267 1.69 -24.36 -4.14
CA VAL A 267 2.91 -24.09 -4.91
C VAL A 267 4.00 -23.56 -3.98
N PRO A 268 5.26 -24.06 -4.08
CA PRO A 268 6.34 -23.57 -3.25
C PRO A 268 6.51 -22.04 -3.35
N PRO A 269 6.65 -21.32 -2.22
CA PRO A 269 6.67 -19.85 -2.20
C PRO A 269 7.73 -19.24 -3.14
N PHE A 270 8.94 -19.81 -3.19
CA PHE A 270 9.99 -19.30 -4.09
C PHE A 270 9.63 -19.41 -5.57
N ARG A 271 8.88 -20.44 -6.00
CA ARG A 271 8.40 -20.52 -7.39
C ARG A 271 7.43 -19.38 -7.70
N ILE A 272 6.51 -19.09 -6.79
CA ILE A 272 5.57 -17.98 -6.94
C ILE A 272 6.35 -16.67 -7.05
N LEU A 273 7.31 -16.42 -6.14
CA LEU A 273 8.10 -15.20 -6.13
C LEU A 273 8.88 -14.98 -7.43
N TYR A 274 9.58 -16.00 -7.94
CA TYR A 274 10.30 -15.90 -9.22
C TYR A 274 9.36 -15.70 -10.41
N THR A 275 8.22 -16.39 -10.44
CA THR A 275 7.23 -16.22 -11.52
C THR A 275 6.67 -14.79 -11.50
N CYS A 276 6.29 -14.28 -10.33
CA CYS A 276 5.81 -12.91 -10.15
C CYS A 276 6.88 -11.89 -10.56
N LEU A 277 8.14 -12.12 -10.20
CA LEU A 277 9.24 -11.23 -10.58
C LEU A 277 9.46 -11.19 -12.10
N VAL A 278 9.41 -12.34 -12.77
CA VAL A 278 9.52 -12.40 -14.25
C VAL A 278 8.35 -11.68 -14.91
N ILE A 279 7.12 -11.86 -14.41
CA ILE A 279 5.94 -11.16 -14.90
C ILE A 279 6.09 -9.65 -14.70
N ALA A 280 6.57 -9.20 -13.53
CA ALA A 280 6.80 -7.78 -13.26
C ALA A 280 7.86 -7.18 -14.20
N LEU A 281 8.97 -7.89 -14.43
CA LEU A 281 10.02 -7.45 -15.35
C LEU A 281 9.51 -7.35 -16.79
N ALA A 282 8.75 -8.34 -17.25
CA ALA A 282 8.11 -8.31 -18.57
C ALA A 282 7.10 -7.16 -18.68
N GLY A 283 6.30 -6.93 -17.63
CA GLY A 283 5.36 -5.81 -17.57
C GLY A 283 6.06 -4.45 -17.60
N ALA A 284 7.15 -4.29 -16.86
CA ALA A 284 7.96 -3.07 -16.86
C ALA A 284 8.61 -2.82 -18.22
N ALA A 285 9.19 -3.86 -18.85
CA ALA A 285 9.79 -3.77 -20.18
C ALA A 285 8.73 -3.37 -21.22
N LEU A 286 7.54 -4.01 -21.18
CA LEU A 286 6.45 -3.71 -22.08
C LEU A 286 5.98 -2.25 -21.92
N LEU A 287 5.77 -1.79 -20.70
CA LEU A 287 5.33 -0.42 -20.42
C LEU A 287 6.34 0.62 -20.91
N LEU A 288 7.63 0.36 -20.69
CA LEU A 288 8.72 1.30 -21.08
C LEU A 288 8.97 1.35 -22.57
N THR A 289 8.71 0.29 -23.33
CA THR A 289 9.03 0.22 -24.76
C THR A 289 7.84 0.52 -25.65
N THR A 290 6.61 0.35 -25.16
CA THR A 290 5.41 0.52 -26.00
C THR A 290 4.99 1.98 -26.15
N ARG A 291 4.27 2.23 -27.26
CA ARG A 291 3.45 3.43 -27.48
C ARG A 291 1.96 3.09 -27.65
N SER A 292 1.62 1.80 -27.59
CA SER A 292 0.23 1.33 -27.68
C SER A 292 -0.42 1.32 -26.31
N VAL A 293 -1.60 1.92 -26.20
CA VAL A 293 -2.38 1.95 -24.95
C VAL A 293 -2.76 0.54 -24.49
N SER A 294 -3.12 -0.35 -25.42
CA SER A 294 -3.49 -1.75 -25.10
C SER A 294 -2.30 -2.53 -24.54
N LEU A 295 -1.11 -2.35 -25.11
CA LEU A 295 0.10 -2.99 -24.61
C LEU A 295 0.55 -2.37 -23.27
N ALA A 296 0.38 -1.06 -23.10
CA ALA A 296 0.62 -0.40 -21.81
C ALA A 296 -0.34 -0.93 -20.72
N ALA A 297 -1.62 -1.14 -21.06
CA ALA A 297 -2.59 -1.74 -20.15
C ALA A 297 -2.16 -3.15 -19.70
N LEU A 298 -1.69 -3.98 -20.66
CA LEU A 298 -1.14 -5.31 -20.36
C LEU A 298 0.12 -5.19 -19.47
N GLY A 299 1.02 -4.24 -19.77
CA GLY A 299 2.23 -3.99 -18.97
C GLY A 299 1.92 -3.60 -17.54
N VAL A 300 1.00 -2.65 -17.35
CA VAL A 300 0.58 -2.16 -16.03
C VAL A 300 -0.15 -3.26 -15.25
N PHE A 301 -1.04 -4.02 -15.88
CA PHE A 301 -1.70 -5.19 -15.27
C PHE A 301 -0.67 -6.24 -14.84
N SER A 302 0.31 -6.55 -15.70
CA SER A 302 1.39 -7.50 -15.40
C SER A 302 2.26 -7.04 -14.23
N LEU A 303 2.52 -5.72 -14.09
CA LEU A 303 3.19 -5.16 -12.92
C LEU A 303 2.38 -5.43 -11.64
N GLY A 304 1.06 -5.21 -11.68
CA GLY A 304 0.19 -5.52 -10.54
C GLY A 304 0.24 -7.00 -10.15
N VAL A 305 0.13 -7.91 -11.12
CA VAL A 305 0.29 -9.36 -10.89
C VAL A 305 1.64 -9.67 -10.27
N GLY A 306 2.70 -9.06 -10.79
CA GLY A 306 4.07 -9.30 -10.34
C GLY A 306 4.37 -8.84 -8.91
N PHE A 307 3.72 -7.78 -8.42
CA PHE A 307 3.91 -7.31 -7.04
C PHE A 307 3.04 -8.05 -6.01
N ALA A 308 2.09 -8.87 -6.44
CA ALA A 308 1.10 -9.47 -5.55
C ALA A 308 1.68 -10.34 -4.42
N ALA A 309 2.77 -11.08 -4.68
CA ALA A 309 3.29 -12.13 -3.81
C ALA A 309 4.41 -11.67 -2.86
N MET A 310 5.23 -10.70 -3.26
CA MET A 310 6.51 -10.41 -2.61
C MET A 310 6.32 -9.99 -1.15
N PHE A 311 5.54 -8.96 -0.92
CA PHE A 311 5.31 -8.39 0.41
C PHE A 311 4.76 -9.43 1.42
N PRO A 312 3.63 -10.12 1.16
CA PRO A 312 3.07 -11.06 2.12
C PRO A 312 3.95 -12.29 2.33
N THR A 313 4.66 -12.76 1.29
CA THR A 313 5.51 -13.94 1.41
C THR A 313 6.78 -13.66 2.22
N VAL A 314 7.42 -12.51 2.00
CA VAL A 314 8.61 -12.11 2.78
C VAL A 314 8.26 -11.87 4.24
N LEU A 315 7.11 -11.22 4.53
CA LEU A 315 6.60 -11.12 5.91
C LEU A 315 6.34 -12.50 6.52
N GLY A 316 5.79 -13.44 5.76
CA GLY A 316 5.63 -14.82 6.20
C GLY A 316 6.95 -15.47 6.59
N PHE A 317 8.01 -15.29 5.81
CA PHE A 317 9.36 -15.79 6.15
C PHE A 317 9.92 -15.13 7.42
N ILE A 318 9.71 -13.82 7.60
CA ILE A 318 10.09 -13.11 8.83
C ILE A 318 9.38 -13.71 10.03
N GLY A 319 8.07 -13.93 9.95
CA GLY A 319 7.27 -14.49 11.04
C GLY A 319 7.67 -15.90 11.44
N THR A 320 8.07 -16.74 10.48
CA THR A 320 8.52 -18.12 10.75
C THR A 320 9.96 -18.18 11.28
N ARG A 321 10.83 -17.23 10.89
CA ARG A 321 12.23 -17.20 11.31
C ARG A 321 12.43 -16.57 12.68
N PHE A 322 11.70 -15.51 12.98
CA PHE A 322 11.84 -14.70 14.20
C PHE A 322 10.62 -14.84 15.13
N THR A 323 10.18 -16.08 15.36
CA THR A 323 8.96 -16.39 16.14
C THR A 323 8.95 -15.76 17.55
N ALA A 324 10.09 -15.77 18.24
CA ALA A 324 10.22 -15.20 19.58
C ALA A 324 10.12 -13.67 19.63
N LEU A 325 10.43 -12.98 18.52
CA LEU A 325 10.45 -11.53 18.38
C LEU A 325 9.62 -11.07 17.17
N SER A 326 8.59 -11.84 16.81
CA SER A 326 7.83 -11.63 15.57
C SER A 326 7.25 -10.21 15.45
N GLY A 327 6.70 -9.65 16.52
CA GLY A 327 6.17 -8.28 16.52
C GLY A 327 7.23 -7.23 16.20
N THR A 328 8.40 -7.31 16.83
CA THR A 328 9.52 -6.40 16.59
C THR A 328 10.08 -6.58 15.18
N ALA A 329 10.19 -7.83 14.69
CA ALA A 329 10.67 -8.13 13.36
C ALA A 329 9.71 -7.61 12.27
N PHE A 330 8.40 -7.74 12.46
CA PHE A 330 7.40 -7.16 11.55
C PHE A 330 7.46 -5.64 11.54
N SER A 331 7.57 -4.99 12.72
CA SER A 331 7.68 -3.53 12.80
C SER A 331 8.93 -3.01 12.10
N ALA A 332 10.08 -3.65 12.28
CA ALA A 332 11.32 -3.29 11.61
C ALA A 332 11.19 -3.47 10.07
N ALA A 333 10.64 -4.59 9.62
CA ALA A 333 10.42 -4.90 8.21
C ALA A 333 9.47 -3.89 7.54
N ILE A 334 8.34 -3.58 8.17
CA ILE A 334 7.36 -2.61 7.67
C ILE A 334 7.97 -1.21 7.64
N THR A 335 8.76 -0.83 8.66
CA THR A 335 9.49 0.44 8.65
C THR A 335 10.41 0.54 7.44
N MET A 336 11.21 -0.51 7.16
CA MET A 336 12.07 -0.54 5.98
C MET A 336 11.27 -0.46 4.67
N ALA A 337 10.15 -1.18 4.57
CA ALA A 337 9.24 -1.11 3.43
C ALA A 337 8.73 0.33 3.21
N LEU A 338 8.25 0.99 4.25
CA LEU A 338 7.73 2.36 4.16
C LEU A 338 8.82 3.38 3.81
N LEU A 339 10.07 3.19 4.28
CA LEU A 339 11.20 4.01 3.84
C LEU A 339 11.42 3.89 2.32
N GLY A 340 11.34 2.69 1.76
CA GLY A 340 11.35 2.48 0.32
C GLY A 340 10.18 3.20 -0.36
N GLY A 341 8.97 3.01 0.15
CA GLY A 341 7.76 3.67 -0.32
C GLY A 341 7.76 5.20 -0.21
N MET A 342 8.64 5.78 0.61
CA MET A 342 8.89 7.23 0.66
C MET A 342 9.91 7.66 -0.39
N LEU A 343 11.04 6.98 -0.45
CA LEU A 343 12.20 7.43 -1.22
C LEU A 343 12.03 7.22 -2.72
N PHE A 344 11.49 6.07 -3.14
CA PHE A 344 11.36 5.73 -4.56
C PHE A 344 10.40 6.64 -5.33
N PRO A 345 9.14 6.87 -4.89
CA PRO A 345 8.24 7.78 -5.60
C PRO A 345 8.74 9.23 -5.61
N TYR A 346 9.41 9.68 -4.54
CA TYR A 346 10.06 10.98 -4.51
C TYR A 346 11.19 11.05 -5.54
N SER A 347 12.09 10.05 -5.54
CA SER A 347 13.18 9.96 -6.52
C SER A 347 12.65 9.89 -7.95
N ALA A 348 11.54 9.16 -8.16
CA ALA A 348 10.89 9.10 -9.47
C ALA A 348 10.37 10.47 -9.92
N GLY A 349 9.82 11.28 -9.02
CA GLY A 349 9.43 12.65 -9.32
C GLY A 349 10.61 13.52 -9.73
N VAL A 350 11.70 13.50 -8.95
CA VAL A 350 12.93 14.25 -9.24
C VAL A 350 13.58 13.82 -10.57
N LEU A 351 13.65 12.51 -10.83
CA LEU A 351 14.15 11.98 -12.10
C LEU A 351 13.22 12.32 -13.26
N GLY A 352 11.91 12.28 -13.03
CA GLY A 352 10.89 12.63 -14.02
C GLY A 352 10.97 14.08 -14.46
N GLU A 353 11.36 14.99 -13.57
CA GLU A 353 11.59 16.39 -13.91
C GLU A 353 12.81 16.56 -14.84
N ARG A 354 13.86 15.77 -14.63
CA ARG A 354 15.12 15.88 -15.37
C ARG A 354 15.15 15.08 -16.67
N PHE A 355 14.56 13.89 -16.67
CA PHE A 355 14.72 12.89 -17.73
C PHE A 355 13.40 12.46 -18.38
N GLY A 356 12.26 13.10 -18.00
CA GLY A 356 10.93 12.70 -18.40
C GLY A 356 10.44 11.44 -17.64
N MET A 357 9.14 11.16 -17.72
CA MET A 357 8.55 10.06 -16.97
C MET A 357 9.06 8.68 -17.41
N ARG A 358 9.37 8.49 -18.69
CA ARG A 358 9.94 7.23 -19.20
C ARG A 358 11.33 6.97 -18.64
N GLY A 359 12.19 8.00 -18.57
CA GLY A 359 13.51 7.92 -17.94
C GLY A 359 13.42 7.63 -16.43
N SER A 360 12.49 8.26 -15.74
CA SER A 360 12.22 8.05 -14.33
C SER A 360 11.80 6.60 -14.04
N PHE A 361 10.92 6.02 -14.86
CA PHE A 361 10.42 4.66 -14.66
C PHE A 361 11.47 3.56 -14.87
N LEU A 362 12.68 3.88 -15.37
CA LEU A 362 13.80 2.91 -15.39
C LEU A 362 14.21 2.45 -13.99
N ILE A 363 13.87 3.20 -12.93
CA ILE A 363 14.06 2.77 -11.55
C ILE A 363 13.31 1.47 -11.23
N VAL A 364 12.15 1.22 -11.90
CA VAL A 364 11.32 0.03 -11.66
C VAL A 364 12.04 -1.25 -12.09
N PRO A 365 12.44 -1.46 -13.35
CA PRO A 365 13.16 -2.67 -13.73
C PRO A 365 14.53 -2.78 -13.04
N ALA A 366 15.22 -1.68 -12.73
CA ALA A 366 16.48 -1.70 -11.99
C ALA A 366 16.28 -2.30 -10.58
N ALA A 367 15.26 -1.86 -9.85
CA ALA A 367 14.93 -2.39 -8.54
C ALA A 367 14.42 -3.85 -8.61
N LEU A 368 13.65 -4.21 -9.64
CA LEU A 368 13.21 -5.60 -9.86
C LEU A 368 14.38 -6.55 -10.12
N VAL A 369 15.38 -6.13 -10.89
CA VAL A 369 16.61 -6.93 -11.10
C VAL A 369 17.34 -7.12 -9.76
N MET A 370 17.49 -6.05 -8.98
CA MET A 370 18.09 -6.15 -7.65
C MET A 370 17.28 -7.06 -6.71
N LEU A 371 15.94 -6.99 -6.73
CA LEU A 371 15.06 -7.92 -6.02
C LEU A 371 15.33 -9.38 -6.42
N GLY A 372 15.56 -9.65 -7.71
CA GLY A 372 15.91 -10.97 -8.21
C GLY A 372 17.23 -11.50 -7.63
N VAL A 373 18.24 -10.65 -7.53
CA VAL A 373 19.52 -10.97 -6.88
C VAL A 373 19.31 -11.28 -5.40
N LEU A 374 18.61 -10.38 -4.67
CA LEU A 374 18.34 -10.58 -3.24
C LEU A 374 17.49 -11.82 -2.97
N LEU A 375 16.49 -12.10 -3.81
CA LEU A 375 15.66 -13.30 -3.73
C LEU A 375 16.51 -14.57 -3.90
N THR A 376 17.49 -14.55 -4.80
CA THR A 376 18.40 -15.68 -5.01
C THR A 376 19.30 -15.87 -3.80
N VAL A 377 19.84 -14.80 -3.23
CA VAL A 377 20.63 -14.85 -1.98
C VAL A 377 19.77 -15.40 -0.84
N LEU A 378 18.54 -14.91 -0.67
CA LEU A 378 17.62 -15.38 0.37
C LEU A 378 17.29 -16.86 0.20
N SER A 379 17.04 -17.32 -1.03
CA SER A 379 16.72 -18.71 -1.31
C SER A 379 17.85 -19.67 -0.93
N ARG A 380 19.11 -19.23 -1.09
CA ARG A 380 20.30 -19.99 -0.66
C ARG A 380 20.48 -19.94 0.85
N ALA A 381 20.33 -18.75 1.46
CA ALA A 381 20.48 -18.57 2.90
C ALA A 381 19.47 -19.39 3.73
N LEU A 382 18.22 -19.54 3.23
CA LEU A 382 17.18 -20.31 3.91
C LEU A 382 17.29 -21.84 3.66
N ARG A 383 18.08 -22.28 2.66
CA ARG A 383 18.37 -23.70 2.40
C ARG A 383 19.62 -24.20 3.13
N ALA A 384 20.51 -23.30 3.54
CA ALA A 384 21.72 -23.68 4.27
C ALA A 384 21.34 -24.28 5.63
N PRO A 385 21.92 -25.43 6.03
CA PRO A 385 21.71 -25.98 7.36
C PRO A 385 22.15 -24.94 8.41
N ARG A 386 21.33 -24.79 9.47
CA ARG A 386 21.73 -23.96 10.61
C ARG A 386 22.97 -24.56 11.26
N SER A 387 24.11 -23.89 11.10
CA SER A 387 25.35 -24.22 11.84
C SER A 387 25.23 -23.86 13.31
#